data_2e31d09dd58ac16365999a35ec213904
#
_entry.id   2e31d09dd58ac16365999a35ec213904
#
_cell.length_a   1.000
_cell.length_b   1.000
_cell.length_c   1.000
_cell.angle_alpha   90.00
_cell.angle_beta   90.00
_cell.angle_gamma   90.00
#
_symmetry.space_group_name_H-M   'P 1'
#
loop_
_entity.id
_entity.type
_entity.pdbx_description
1 polymer ?
#
loop_
_entity_poly.entity_id
_entity_poly.type
_entity_poly.pdbx_seq_one_letter_code
_entity_poly.pdbx_strand_id
1 'polypeptide(L)'
;MITENQGIYDARKLGKAKFAVLGVQHLFAMFGATILVPLITGLDVSATLLFAGIGTLIFHFISQLKVPAFLGSSFAFLGGYASVKQLCVAQGLTNEVALDYACIGVAAASLLYFVMAFLLKMFGTEKVMRFFPPVVTGPMVIAIGLTLSGSAISNCQQNWLLAVTAIVIVIATSIWGKGIIKIVPILLGVLGSYILAAATGEVDFTKLSEVAWVGLPINMERTAFAVMQSPNFDLIITSVIAIFPIAFATIMEHIGDMCAI
;
A
#
# COMPACT_ATOMS: atom_id res chain seq x y z
N MET A 1 -18.76 -24.37 20.92
CA MET A 1 -17.32 -24.60 20.70
C MET A 1 -17.09 -24.47 19.20
N ILE A 2 -16.38 -23.46 18.76
CA ILE A 2 -15.97 -23.34 17.36
C ILE A 2 -14.77 -24.27 17.23
N THR A 3 -14.89 -25.32 16.43
CA THR A 3 -13.78 -26.22 16.11
C THR A 3 -12.67 -25.40 15.42
N GLU A 4 -11.43 -25.60 15.85
CA GLU A 4 -10.23 -24.82 15.47
C GLU A 4 -9.93 -24.74 13.96
N ASN A 5 -10.73 -25.36 13.11
CA ASN A 5 -10.51 -25.45 11.65
C ASN A 5 -11.60 -24.82 10.78
N GLN A 6 -12.56 -24.09 11.36
CA GLN A 6 -13.53 -23.37 10.52
C GLN A 6 -13.15 -21.90 10.39
N GLY A 7 -13.00 -21.42 9.14
CA GLY A 7 -12.80 -20.02 8.85
C GLY A 7 -13.91 -19.16 9.44
N ILE A 8 -13.56 -17.96 9.92
CA ILE A 8 -14.51 -17.03 10.52
C ILE A 8 -15.06 -16.13 9.41
N TYR A 9 -16.24 -16.47 8.91
CA TYR A 9 -16.90 -15.70 7.84
C TYR A 9 -17.68 -14.47 8.32
N ASP A 10 -17.91 -14.35 9.63
CA ASP A 10 -18.56 -13.19 10.25
C ASP A 10 -17.81 -12.78 11.50
N ALA A 11 -17.03 -11.69 11.39
CA ALA A 11 -16.21 -11.17 12.47
C ALA A 11 -17.01 -10.74 13.70
N ARG A 12 -18.32 -10.42 13.57
CA ARG A 12 -19.20 -10.05 14.67
C ARG A 12 -19.43 -11.19 15.65
N LYS A 13 -19.23 -12.43 15.22
CA LYS A 13 -19.33 -13.65 16.08
C LYS A 13 -18.16 -13.79 17.04
N LEU A 14 -17.07 -13.04 16.86
CA LEU A 14 -15.85 -13.13 17.70
C LEU A 14 -15.97 -12.49 19.07
N GLY A 15 -17.01 -11.70 19.31
CA GLY A 15 -17.14 -10.86 20.49
C GLY A 15 -16.32 -9.54 20.36
N LYS A 16 -16.78 -8.50 21.06
CA LYS A 16 -16.29 -7.12 20.88
C LYS A 16 -14.79 -6.96 21.12
N ALA A 17 -14.23 -7.63 22.11
CA ALA A 17 -12.80 -7.53 22.45
C ALA A 17 -11.91 -8.12 21.35
N LYS A 18 -12.18 -9.33 20.87
CA LYS A 18 -11.42 -9.96 19.78
C LYS A 18 -11.58 -9.18 18.48
N PHE A 19 -12.78 -8.70 18.19
CA PHE A 19 -13.05 -7.88 17.01
C PHE A 19 -12.21 -6.58 17.03
N ALA A 20 -12.14 -5.87 18.15
CA ALA A 20 -11.34 -4.66 18.30
C ALA A 20 -9.83 -4.95 18.13
N VAL A 21 -9.33 -6.03 18.74
CA VAL A 21 -7.92 -6.43 18.60
C VAL A 21 -7.56 -6.76 17.16
N LEU A 22 -8.42 -7.48 16.44
CA LEU A 22 -8.21 -7.78 15.01
C LEU A 22 -8.26 -6.52 14.14
N GLY A 23 -9.14 -5.56 14.48
CA GLY A 23 -9.19 -4.26 13.79
C GLY A 23 -7.90 -3.46 13.98
N VAL A 24 -7.37 -3.40 15.20
CA VAL A 24 -6.07 -2.77 15.50
C VAL A 24 -4.94 -3.50 14.78
N GLN A 25 -4.92 -4.82 14.79
CA GLN A 25 -3.95 -5.62 14.05
C GLN A 25 -3.97 -5.28 12.56
N HIS A 26 -5.17 -5.22 11.96
CA HIS A 26 -5.31 -4.92 10.54
C HIS A 26 -4.78 -3.53 10.20
N LEU A 27 -5.03 -2.53 11.05
CA LEU A 27 -4.45 -1.19 10.93
C LEU A 27 -2.92 -1.26 10.83
N PHE A 28 -2.26 -1.98 11.74
CA PHE A 28 -0.80 -2.07 11.75
C PHE A 28 -0.24 -2.94 10.63
N ALA A 29 -0.95 -3.96 10.18
CA ALA A 29 -0.53 -4.77 9.03
C ALA A 29 -0.44 -3.92 7.75
N MET A 30 -1.39 -3.00 7.57
CA MET A 30 -1.43 -2.11 6.40
C MET A 30 -0.56 -0.86 6.53
N PHE A 31 -0.18 -0.49 7.75
CA PHE A 31 0.59 0.71 8.07
C PHE A 31 1.93 0.77 7.32
N GLY A 32 2.66 -0.36 7.28
CA GLY A 32 3.97 -0.42 6.65
C GLY A 32 3.95 -0.02 5.17
N ALA A 33 3.10 -0.65 4.38
CA ALA A 33 2.99 -0.36 2.95
C ALA A 33 2.46 1.06 2.69
N THR A 34 1.43 1.49 3.44
CA THR A 34 0.78 2.77 3.23
C THR A 34 1.67 3.97 3.57
N ILE A 35 2.64 3.80 4.49
CA ILE A 35 3.63 4.84 4.81
C ILE A 35 4.90 4.70 3.97
N LEU A 36 5.37 3.48 3.71
CA LEU A 36 6.65 3.28 3.04
C LEU A 36 6.61 3.75 1.57
N VAL A 37 5.50 3.52 0.86
CA VAL A 37 5.36 3.98 -0.52
C VAL A 37 5.49 5.50 -0.64
N PRO A 38 4.73 6.34 0.09
CA PRO A 38 4.92 7.79 0.02
C PRO A 38 6.32 8.24 0.46
N LEU A 39 6.93 7.62 1.47
CA LEU A 39 8.30 7.95 1.87
C LEU A 39 9.32 7.69 0.75
N ILE A 40 9.21 6.58 0.03
CA ILE A 40 10.12 6.24 -1.08
C ILE A 40 9.87 7.14 -2.30
N THR A 41 8.61 7.41 -2.62
CA THR A 41 8.25 8.22 -3.79
C THR A 41 8.46 9.71 -3.56
N GLY A 42 8.34 10.19 -2.33
CA GLY A 42 8.33 11.60 -1.94
C GLY A 42 6.94 12.22 -1.88
N LEU A 43 5.88 11.40 -1.95
CA LEU A 43 4.51 11.86 -1.72
C LEU A 43 4.31 12.23 -0.24
N ASP A 44 3.35 13.10 0.02
CA ASP A 44 2.96 13.43 1.40
C ASP A 44 2.31 12.24 2.10
N VAL A 45 2.91 11.81 3.22
CA VAL A 45 2.46 10.63 3.97
C VAL A 45 1.06 10.85 4.56
N SER A 46 0.81 12.04 5.10
CA SER A 46 -0.45 12.35 5.77
C SER A 46 -1.61 12.44 4.78
N ALA A 47 -1.38 13.06 3.62
CA ALA A 47 -2.34 13.08 2.51
C ALA A 47 -2.61 11.66 1.99
N THR A 48 -1.56 10.85 1.81
CA THR A 48 -1.69 9.46 1.35
C THR A 48 -2.53 8.64 2.31
N LEU A 49 -2.31 8.76 3.63
CA LEU A 49 -3.11 8.08 4.66
C LEU A 49 -4.58 8.52 4.64
N LEU A 50 -4.82 9.82 4.52
CA LEU A 50 -6.18 10.36 4.45
C LEU A 50 -6.94 9.81 3.23
N PHE A 51 -6.34 9.86 2.05
CA PHE A 51 -6.98 9.39 0.82
C PHE A 51 -7.08 7.86 0.74
N ALA A 52 -6.15 7.10 1.32
CA ALA A 52 -6.26 5.65 1.48
C ALA A 52 -7.47 5.31 2.38
N GLY A 53 -7.65 6.03 3.48
CA GLY A 53 -8.81 5.89 4.35
C GLY A 53 -10.13 6.21 3.66
N ILE A 54 -10.21 7.36 2.97
CA ILE A 54 -11.40 7.76 2.20
C ILE A 54 -11.70 6.73 1.10
N GLY A 55 -10.70 6.31 0.33
CA GLY A 55 -10.83 5.31 -0.73
C GLY A 55 -11.35 3.98 -0.18
N THR A 56 -10.84 3.54 0.96
CA THR A 56 -11.30 2.31 1.64
C THR A 56 -12.76 2.43 2.08
N LEU A 57 -13.17 3.57 2.64
CA LEU A 57 -14.57 3.79 3.03
C LEU A 57 -15.50 3.79 1.81
N ILE A 58 -15.13 4.44 0.72
CA ILE A 58 -15.89 4.44 -0.54
C ILE A 58 -16.01 3.00 -1.08
N PHE A 59 -14.91 2.22 -1.07
CA PHE A 59 -14.90 0.83 -1.48
C PHE A 59 -15.86 -0.02 -0.66
N HIS A 60 -15.83 0.11 0.66
CA HIS A 60 -16.75 -0.60 1.55
C HIS A 60 -18.21 -0.20 1.32
N PHE A 61 -18.47 1.06 1.06
CA PHE A 61 -19.82 1.52 0.72
C PHE A 61 -20.32 0.90 -0.59
N ILE A 62 -19.50 0.92 -1.66
CA ILE A 62 -19.85 0.36 -2.97
C ILE A 62 -19.97 -1.17 -2.90
N SER A 63 -19.06 -1.85 -2.21
CA SER A 63 -19.07 -3.31 -2.03
C SER A 63 -20.11 -3.80 -1.01
N GLN A 64 -20.88 -2.89 -0.40
CA GLN A 64 -21.89 -3.20 0.64
C GLN A 64 -21.30 -3.98 1.82
N LEU A 65 -20.03 -3.70 2.20
CA LEU A 65 -19.29 -4.40 3.26
C LEU A 65 -19.15 -5.92 3.04
N LYS A 66 -19.29 -6.38 1.79
CA LYS A 66 -19.16 -7.81 1.46
C LYS A 66 -17.70 -8.26 1.30
N VAL A 67 -16.80 -7.32 1.02
CA VAL A 67 -15.38 -7.60 0.80
C VAL A 67 -14.57 -6.95 1.93
N PRO A 68 -13.97 -7.73 2.83
CA PRO A 68 -13.18 -7.21 3.95
C PRO A 68 -11.76 -6.88 3.49
N ALA A 69 -11.61 -5.85 2.65
CA ALA A 69 -10.32 -5.41 2.14
C ALA A 69 -10.05 -3.95 2.52
N PHE A 70 -8.81 -3.63 2.82
CA PHE A 70 -8.29 -2.27 2.95
C PHE A 70 -7.61 -1.89 1.64
N LEU A 71 -7.82 -0.66 1.18
CA LEU A 71 -7.15 -0.13 0.00
C LEU A 71 -6.04 0.83 0.45
N GLY A 72 -4.81 0.41 0.26
CA GLY A 72 -3.61 1.19 0.58
C GLY A 72 -2.76 1.48 -0.66
N SER A 73 -1.58 2.02 -0.42
CA SER A 73 -0.60 2.27 -1.48
C SER A 73 -0.04 0.95 -2.02
N SER A 74 0.06 0.83 -3.35
CA SER A 74 0.65 -0.35 -3.98
C SER A 74 2.12 -0.13 -4.32
N PHE A 75 2.96 -1.05 -3.92
CA PHE A 75 4.38 -1.08 -4.27
C PHE A 75 4.63 -1.26 -5.77
N ALA A 76 3.69 -1.83 -6.50
CA ALA A 76 3.82 -2.02 -7.95
C ALA A 76 4.07 -0.69 -8.68
N PHE A 77 3.50 0.43 -8.19
CA PHE A 77 3.66 1.73 -8.82
C PHE A 77 5.01 2.42 -8.56
N LEU A 78 5.87 1.91 -7.66
CA LEU A 78 7.16 2.55 -7.36
C LEU A 78 8.02 2.75 -8.61
N GLY A 79 8.08 1.72 -9.49
CA GLY A 79 8.79 1.82 -10.77
C GLY A 79 8.21 2.89 -11.69
N GLY A 80 6.89 3.05 -11.71
CA GLY A 80 6.19 4.08 -12.48
C GLY A 80 6.52 5.49 -11.98
N TYR A 81 6.45 5.70 -10.68
CA TYR A 81 6.85 6.98 -10.06
C TYR A 81 8.31 7.33 -10.39
N ALA A 82 9.23 6.35 -10.27
CA ALA A 82 10.64 6.55 -10.58
C ALA A 82 10.87 6.89 -12.06
N SER A 83 10.17 6.22 -12.98
CA SER A 83 10.27 6.48 -14.42
C SER A 83 9.76 7.86 -14.79
N VAL A 84 8.60 8.26 -14.29
CA VAL A 84 8.06 9.61 -14.54
C VAL A 84 8.97 10.68 -13.96
N LYS A 85 9.51 10.45 -12.74
CA LYS A 85 10.46 11.36 -12.12
C LYS A 85 11.71 11.56 -12.99
N GLN A 86 12.29 10.48 -13.51
CA GLN A 86 13.43 10.56 -14.43
C GLN A 86 13.11 11.38 -15.69
N LEU A 87 11.96 11.14 -16.30
CA LEU A 87 11.53 11.84 -17.51
C LEU A 87 11.33 13.34 -17.28
N CYS A 88 10.69 13.72 -16.18
CA CYS A 88 10.44 15.12 -15.83
C CYS A 88 11.75 15.85 -15.47
N VAL A 89 12.63 15.22 -14.70
CA VAL A 89 13.93 15.79 -14.33
C VAL A 89 14.82 15.97 -15.57
N ALA A 90 14.79 15.05 -16.53
CA ALA A 90 15.50 15.21 -17.81
C ALA A 90 15.00 16.41 -18.64
N GLN A 91 13.79 16.88 -18.40
CA GLN A 91 13.22 18.10 -19.01
C GLN A 91 13.41 19.35 -18.14
N GLY A 92 14.20 19.28 -17.07
CA GLY A 92 14.50 20.41 -16.18
C GLY A 92 13.42 20.72 -15.16
N LEU A 93 12.43 19.84 -14.97
CA LEU A 93 11.37 20.01 -13.97
C LEU A 93 11.82 19.53 -12.58
N THR A 94 11.19 20.07 -11.55
CA THR A 94 11.45 19.67 -10.16
C THR A 94 10.85 18.29 -9.87
N ASN A 95 11.41 17.60 -8.87
CA ASN A 95 10.88 16.32 -8.41
C ASN A 95 9.42 16.41 -7.95
N GLU A 96 9.02 17.55 -7.44
CA GLU A 96 7.67 17.82 -6.94
C GLU A 96 6.66 17.85 -8.08
N VAL A 97 6.96 18.58 -9.15
CA VAL A 97 6.13 18.60 -10.36
C VAL A 97 6.06 17.22 -11.00
N ALA A 98 7.15 16.47 -10.99
CA ALA A 98 7.18 15.10 -11.49
C ALA A 98 6.19 14.18 -10.76
N LEU A 99 6.04 14.35 -9.43
CA LEU A 99 5.07 13.57 -8.65
C LEU A 99 3.62 13.90 -9.03
N ASP A 100 3.32 15.15 -9.32
CA ASP A 100 1.98 15.56 -9.75
C ASP A 100 1.61 14.90 -11.09
N TYR A 101 2.54 14.87 -12.06
CA TYR A 101 2.36 14.12 -13.32
C TYR A 101 2.25 12.61 -13.11
N ALA A 102 3.03 12.02 -12.20
CA ALA A 102 2.93 10.61 -11.87
C ALA A 102 1.56 10.29 -11.24
N CYS A 103 1.03 11.14 -10.38
CA CYS A 103 -0.32 10.98 -9.82
C CYS A 103 -1.41 11.00 -10.92
N ILE A 104 -1.26 11.84 -11.96
CA ILE A 104 -2.17 11.81 -13.12
C ILE A 104 -2.05 10.46 -13.85
N GLY A 105 -0.83 9.95 -14.04
CA GLY A 105 -0.58 8.64 -14.64
C GLY A 105 -1.26 7.51 -13.86
N VAL A 106 -1.17 7.51 -12.54
CA VAL A 106 -1.85 6.54 -11.66
C VAL A 106 -3.37 6.68 -11.75
N ALA A 107 -3.89 7.91 -11.73
CA ALA A 107 -5.32 8.17 -11.88
C ALA A 107 -5.85 7.66 -13.24
N ALA A 108 -5.12 7.91 -14.32
CA ALA A 108 -5.46 7.38 -15.65
C ALA A 108 -5.38 5.84 -15.70
N ALA A 109 -4.37 5.24 -15.07
CA ALA A 109 -4.21 3.79 -14.97
C ALA A 109 -5.37 3.13 -14.23
N SER A 110 -5.99 3.83 -13.25
CA SER A 110 -7.16 3.32 -12.54
C SER A 110 -8.39 3.11 -13.44
N LEU A 111 -8.47 3.81 -14.58
CA LEU A 111 -9.55 3.59 -15.56
C LEU A 111 -9.55 2.17 -16.13
N LEU A 112 -8.41 1.49 -16.10
CA LEU A 112 -8.33 0.08 -16.53
C LEU A 112 -9.22 -0.84 -15.69
N TYR A 113 -9.45 -0.50 -14.43
CA TYR A 113 -10.37 -1.25 -13.56
C TYR A 113 -11.83 -1.14 -14.02
N PHE A 114 -12.24 0.00 -14.58
CA PHE A 114 -13.57 0.13 -15.19
C PHE A 114 -13.68 -0.73 -16.45
N VAL A 115 -12.62 -0.77 -17.28
CA VAL A 115 -12.57 -1.65 -18.45
C VAL A 115 -12.67 -3.10 -18.01
N MET A 116 -11.92 -3.50 -16.97
CA MET A 116 -11.97 -4.85 -16.42
C MET A 116 -13.36 -5.19 -15.88
N ALA A 117 -13.98 -4.28 -15.11
CA ALA A 117 -15.33 -4.46 -14.61
C ALA A 117 -16.35 -4.62 -15.74
N PHE A 118 -16.21 -3.85 -16.81
CA PHE A 118 -17.03 -3.95 -18.01
C PHE A 118 -16.85 -5.32 -18.71
N LEU A 119 -15.62 -5.78 -18.88
CA LEU A 119 -15.32 -7.10 -19.46
C LEU A 119 -15.91 -8.23 -18.62
N LEU A 120 -15.77 -8.16 -17.29
CA LEU A 120 -16.37 -9.13 -16.36
C LEU A 120 -17.90 -9.15 -16.48
N LYS A 121 -18.52 -7.98 -16.63
CA LYS A 121 -19.98 -7.87 -16.80
C LYS A 121 -20.45 -8.43 -18.15
N MET A 122 -19.71 -8.18 -19.25
CA MET A 122 -20.07 -8.63 -20.60
C MET A 122 -19.83 -10.12 -20.84
N PHE A 123 -18.66 -10.60 -20.45
CA PHE A 123 -18.19 -11.95 -20.80
C PHE A 123 -18.34 -12.97 -19.67
N GLY A 124 -18.62 -12.48 -18.46
CA GLY A 124 -18.70 -13.29 -17.24
C GLY A 124 -17.32 -13.60 -16.64
N THR A 125 -17.34 -13.88 -15.35
CA THR A 125 -16.11 -14.12 -14.55
C THR A 125 -15.30 -15.31 -15.10
N GLU A 126 -15.96 -16.40 -15.46
CA GLU A 126 -15.31 -17.63 -15.89
C GLU A 126 -14.45 -17.44 -17.15
N LYS A 127 -14.95 -16.69 -18.14
CA LYS A 127 -14.21 -16.44 -19.38
C LYS A 127 -13.06 -15.47 -19.18
N VAL A 128 -13.28 -14.40 -18.40
CA VAL A 128 -12.26 -13.38 -18.13
C VAL A 128 -11.14 -13.96 -17.28
N MET A 129 -11.45 -14.76 -16.25
CA MET A 129 -10.47 -15.38 -15.37
C MET A 129 -9.56 -16.41 -16.08
N ARG A 130 -9.95 -16.92 -17.26
CA ARG A 130 -9.03 -17.74 -18.08
C ARG A 130 -7.78 -16.99 -18.54
N PHE A 131 -7.86 -15.66 -18.64
CA PHE A 131 -6.70 -14.82 -18.98
C PHE A 131 -5.80 -14.51 -17.76
N PHE A 132 -6.29 -14.79 -16.56
CA PHE A 132 -5.59 -14.56 -15.29
C PHE A 132 -5.39 -15.86 -14.48
N PRO A 133 -4.78 -16.89 -15.09
CA PRO A 133 -4.58 -18.15 -14.38
C PRO A 133 -3.51 -17.97 -13.28
N PRO A 134 -3.52 -18.79 -12.22
CA PRO A 134 -2.55 -18.73 -11.12
C PRO A 134 -1.09 -18.82 -11.57
N VAL A 135 -0.83 -19.46 -12.70
CA VAL A 135 0.51 -19.54 -13.31
C VAL A 135 1.02 -18.17 -13.80
N VAL A 136 0.16 -17.20 -14.00
CA VAL A 136 0.49 -15.81 -14.35
C VAL A 136 0.49 -14.91 -13.13
N THR A 137 -0.57 -14.99 -12.30
CA THR A 137 -0.71 -14.13 -11.12
C THR A 137 0.34 -14.42 -10.06
N GLY A 138 0.69 -15.69 -9.82
CA GLY A 138 1.73 -16.08 -8.87
C GLY A 138 3.10 -15.46 -9.17
N PRO A 139 3.68 -15.67 -10.36
CA PRO A 139 4.96 -15.05 -10.75
C PRO A 139 4.92 -13.52 -10.72
N MET A 140 3.78 -12.86 -11.01
CA MET A 140 3.66 -11.40 -10.92
C MET A 140 3.82 -10.93 -9.47
N VAL A 141 3.16 -11.57 -8.50
CA VAL A 141 3.28 -11.25 -7.08
C VAL A 141 4.72 -11.48 -6.59
N ILE A 142 5.35 -12.59 -7.01
CA ILE A 142 6.76 -12.87 -6.71
C ILE A 142 7.68 -11.78 -7.29
N ALA A 143 7.46 -11.37 -8.54
CA ALA A 143 8.26 -10.32 -9.18
C ALA A 143 8.15 -8.98 -8.44
N ILE A 144 6.94 -8.58 -8.00
CA ILE A 144 6.74 -7.38 -7.17
C ILE A 144 7.56 -7.51 -5.86
N GLY A 145 7.47 -8.64 -5.17
CA GLY A 145 8.26 -8.87 -3.95
C GLY A 145 9.78 -8.79 -4.18
N LEU A 146 10.27 -9.36 -5.27
CA LEU A 146 11.69 -9.34 -5.63
C LEU A 146 12.18 -7.91 -5.97
N THR A 147 11.37 -7.11 -6.66
CA THR A 147 11.74 -5.70 -6.94
C THR A 147 11.88 -4.87 -5.67
N LEU A 148 11.14 -5.22 -4.61
CA LEU A 148 11.22 -4.56 -3.30
C LEU A 148 12.44 -4.98 -2.47
N SER A 149 13.07 -6.11 -2.79
CA SER A 149 14.17 -6.66 -2.00
C SER A 149 15.36 -5.70 -1.90
N GLY A 150 15.69 -5.00 -2.98
CA GLY A 150 16.74 -3.98 -3.00
C GLY A 150 16.45 -2.83 -2.03
N SER A 151 15.23 -2.33 -2.01
CA SER A 151 14.79 -1.28 -1.09
C SER A 151 14.79 -1.77 0.37
N ALA A 152 14.36 -2.99 0.61
CA ALA A 152 14.39 -3.59 1.94
C ALA A 152 15.82 -3.71 2.48
N ILE A 153 16.76 -4.20 1.66
CA ILE A 153 18.18 -4.30 2.04
C ILE A 153 18.75 -2.91 2.31
N SER A 154 18.50 -1.93 1.44
CA SER A 154 18.96 -0.55 1.62
C SER A 154 18.46 0.06 2.93
N ASN A 155 17.20 -0.19 3.30
CA ASN A 155 16.66 0.26 4.57
C ASN A 155 17.32 -0.46 5.77
N CYS A 156 17.59 -1.77 5.67
CA CYS A 156 18.30 -2.52 6.70
C CYS A 156 19.74 -2.01 6.91
N GLN A 157 20.41 -1.58 5.84
CA GLN A 157 21.77 -1.05 5.88
C GLN A 157 21.90 0.23 6.71
N GLN A 158 20.82 0.98 6.90
CA GLN A 158 20.83 2.18 7.74
C GLN A 158 21.07 1.84 9.21
N ASN A 159 20.50 0.76 9.71
CA ASN A 159 20.75 0.25 11.06
C ASN A 159 20.44 -1.26 11.15
N TRP A 160 21.49 -2.08 11.01
CA TRP A 160 21.36 -3.54 11.05
C TRP A 160 20.86 -4.07 12.40
N LEU A 161 21.19 -3.39 13.50
CA LEU A 161 20.75 -3.80 14.83
C LEU A 161 19.20 -3.76 14.92
N LEU A 162 18.61 -2.65 14.48
CA LEU A 162 17.16 -2.47 14.48
C LEU A 162 16.47 -3.43 13.50
N ALA A 163 17.05 -3.60 12.31
CA ALA A 163 16.52 -4.51 11.29
C ALA A 163 16.49 -5.96 11.78
N VAL A 164 17.61 -6.46 12.32
CA VAL A 164 17.71 -7.83 12.85
C VAL A 164 16.77 -8.01 14.04
N THR A 165 16.69 -7.02 14.93
CA THR A 165 15.79 -7.07 16.09
C THR A 165 14.33 -7.19 15.64
N ALA A 166 13.89 -6.39 14.67
CA ALA A 166 12.53 -6.48 14.12
C ALA A 166 12.25 -7.87 13.54
N ILE A 167 13.15 -8.40 12.71
CA ILE A 167 13.01 -9.72 12.08
C ILE A 167 12.96 -10.83 13.14
N VAL A 168 13.84 -10.80 14.13
CA VAL A 168 13.89 -11.80 15.21
C VAL A 168 12.59 -11.80 16.01
N ILE A 169 12.06 -10.60 16.34
CA ILE A 169 10.79 -10.50 17.06
C ILE A 169 9.63 -11.06 16.21
N VAL A 170 9.57 -10.71 14.92
CA VAL A 170 8.52 -11.22 14.01
C VAL A 170 8.59 -12.73 13.91
N ILE A 171 9.78 -13.31 13.71
CA ILE A 171 9.95 -14.77 13.62
C ILE A 171 9.59 -15.44 14.95
N ALA A 172 10.11 -14.95 16.06
CA ALA A 172 9.86 -15.50 17.38
C ALA A 172 8.38 -15.50 17.74
N THR A 173 7.69 -14.39 17.50
CA THR A 173 6.26 -14.26 17.78
C THR A 173 5.39 -15.08 16.83
N SER A 174 5.80 -15.25 15.57
CA SER A 174 5.10 -16.08 14.59
C SER A 174 5.20 -17.57 14.92
N ILE A 175 6.38 -18.03 15.39
CA ILE A 175 6.64 -19.46 15.65
C ILE A 175 6.19 -19.86 17.04
N TRP A 176 6.62 -19.12 18.06
CA TRP A 176 6.38 -19.47 19.48
C TRP A 176 5.24 -18.68 20.11
N GLY A 177 4.70 -17.67 19.45
CA GLY A 177 3.57 -16.89 19.94
C GLY A 177 2.32 -17.74 20.16
N LYS A 178 1.56 -17.41 21.21
CA LYS A 178 0.27 -18.04 21.53
C LYS A 178 -0.83 -16.97 21.63
N GLY A 179 -2.05 -17.33 21.24
CA GLY A 179 -3.20 -16.43 21.32
C GLY A 179 -3.01 -15.17 20.46
N ILE A 180 -3.17 -14.01 21.06
CA ILE A 180 -3.06 -12.71 20.36
C ILE A 180 -1.66 -12.45 19.83
N ILE A 181 -0.61 -12.85 20.53
CA ILE A 181 0.78 -12.65 20.13
C ILE A 181 1.08 -13.25 18.74
N LYS A 182 0.55 -14.45 18.47
CA LYS A 182 0.70 -15.12 17.17
C LYS A 182 -0.03 -14.39 16.04
N ILE A 183 -1.02 -13.57 16.38
CA ILE A 183 -1.86 -12.87 15.41
C ILE A 183 -1.24 -11.52 14.98
N VAL A 184 -0.38 -10.91 15.83
CA VAL A 184 0.17 -9.55 15.63
C VAL A 184 1.71 -9.49 15.53
N PRO A 185 2.40 -10.42 14.83
CA PRO A 185 3.85 -10.49 14.83
C PRO A 185 4.52 -9.25 14.25
N ILE A 186 3.98 -8.69 13.17
CA ILE A 186 4.52 -7.49 12.51
C ILE A 186 4.44 -6.29 13.45
N LEU A 187 3.30 -6.10 14.12
CA LEU A 187 3.14 -5.03 15.11
C LEU A 187 4.18 -5.14 16.23
N LEU A 188 4.40 -6.35 16.75
CA LEU A 188 5.37 -6.57 17.82
C LEU A 188 6.81 -6.33 17.33
N GLY A 189 7.12 -6.69 16.09
CA GLY A 189 8.41 -6.38 15.46
C GLY A 189 8.65 -4.87 15.35
N VAL A 190 7.66 -4.12 14.85
CA VAL A 190 7.74 -2.66 14.73
C VAL A 190 7.87 -2.01 16.10
N LEU A 191 7.01 -2.36 17.06
CA LEU A 191 7.07 -1.78 18.41
C LEU A 191 8.37 -2.12 19.13
N GLY A 192 8.84 -3.37 19.03
CA GLY A 192 10.07 -3.79 19.68
C GLY A 192 11.31 -3.10 19.10
N SER A 193 11.41 -3.01 17.78
CA SER A 193 12.50 -2.26 17.14
C SER A 193 12.43 -0.76 17.41
N TYR A 194 11.23 -0.19 17.47
CA TYR A 194 11.05 1.22 17.82
C TYR A 194 11.46 1.53 19.28
N ILE A 195 11.08 0.66 20.23
CA ILE A 195 11.51 0.79 21.61
C ILE A 195 13.04 0.72 21.71
N LEU A 196 13.66 -0.19 20.99
CA LEU A 196 15.12 -0.29 20.93
C LEU A 196 15.73 0.98 20.33
N ALA A 197 15.20 1.49 19.23
CA ALA A 197 15.66 2.73 18.60
C ALA A 197 15.55 3.93 19.54
N ALA A 198 14.46 4.02 20.31
CA ALA A 198 14.29 5.08 21.32
C ALA A 198 15.30 4.93 22.47
N ALA A 199 15.58 3.70 22.93
CA ALA A 199 16.54 3.42 23.98
C ALA A 199 18.00 3.67 23.55
N THR A 200 18.32 3.49 22.27
CA THR A 200 19.64 3.76 21.69
C THR A 200 19.83 5.21 21.25
N GLY A 201 18.80 6.06 21.38
CA GLY A 201 18.88 7.48 21.03
C GLY A 201 18.77 7.77 19.53
N GLU A 202 18.37 6.79 18.72
CA GLU A 202 18.18 6.92 17.27
C GLU A 202 16.88 7.68 16.91
N VAL A 203 15.96 7.87 17.88
CA VAL A 203 14.70 8.56 17.68
C VAL A 203 14.81 10.01 18.15
N ASP A 204 14.63 10.95 17.24
CA ASP A 204 14.55 12.37 17.55
C ASP A 204 13.13 12.78 17.90
N PHE A 205 12.87 12.96 19.19
CA PHE A 205 11.55 13.37 19.70
C PHE A 205 11.33 14.90 19.62
N THR A 206 12.35 15.70 19.31
CA THR A 206 12.22 17.17 19.27
C THR A 206 11.26 17.62 18.19
N LYS A 207 11.22 16.90 17.06
CA LYS A 207 10.32 17.16 15.95
C LYS A 207 8.83 17.00 16.29
N LEU A 208 8.51 16.23 17.34
CA LEU A 208 7.13 16.06 17.81
C LEU A 208 6.50 17.36 18.34
N SER A 209 7.31 18.28 18.84
CA SER A 209 6.85 19.59 19.34
C SER A 209 6.50 20.58 18.20
N GLU A 210 7.04 20.35 17.01
CA GLU A 210 6.85 21.24 15.85
C GLU A 210 5.69 20.83 14.95
N VAL A 211 5.13 19.63 15.18
CA VAL A 211 4.08 19.08 14.32
C VAL A 211 2.69 19.58 14.78
N ALA A 212 1.90 20.03 13.82
CA ALA A 212 0.50 20.31 14.06
C ALA A 212 -0.27 18.99 14.30
N TRP A 213 -0.83 18.84 15.51
CA TRP A 213 -1.56 17.63 15.91
C TRP A 213 -2.90 17.44 15.20
N VAL A 214 -3.47 18.53 14.68
CA VAL A 214 -4.74 18.52 13.95
C VAL A 214 -4.60 19.45 12.72
N GLY A 215 -4.91 18.91 11.54
CA GLY A 215 -4.88 19.67 10.30
C GLY A 215 -5.41 18.85 9.15
N LEU A 216 -5.84 19.49 8.06
CA LEU A 216 -6.13 18.81 6.81
C LEU A 216 -4.83 18.72 5.99
N PRO A 217 -4.30 17.52 5.73
CA PRO A 217 -3.05 17.34 5.01
C PRO A 217 -3.28 17.46 3.49
N ILE A 218 -3.91 18.53 3.05
CA ILE A 218 -4.21 18.77 1.63
C ILE A 218 -3.56 20.08 1.22
N ASN A 219 -2.51 19.98 0.40
CA ASN A 219 -1.93 21.13 -0.26
C ASN A 219 -2.53 21.22 -1.67
N MET A 220 -3.44 22.16 -1.88
CA MET A 220 -4.14 22.32 -3.16
C MET A 220 -3.21 22.73 -4.30
N GLU A 221 -2.09 23.35 -4.01
CA GLU A 221 -1.10 23.76 -5.01
C GLU A 221 -0.26 22.57 -5.52
N ARG A 222 -0.30 21.44 -4.81
CA ARG A 222 0.48 20.23 -5.08
C ARG A 222 -0.43 19.01 -5.26
N THR A 223 -1.41 19.16 -6.10
CA THR A 223 -2.33 18.10 -6.49
C THR A 223 -2.25 17.86 -7.99
N ALA A 224 -2.69 16.69 -8.43
CA ALA A 224 -2.89 16.41 -9.85
C ALA A 224 -3.76 17.50 -10.55
N PHE A 225 -4.63 18.18 -9.80
CA PHE A 225 -5.43 19.30 -10.33
C PHE A 225 -4.61 20.55 -10.59
N ALA A 226 -3.51 20.80 -9.89
CA ALA A 226 -2.62 21.92 -10.15
C ALA A 226 -1.99 21.84 -11.55
N VAL A 227 -1.63 20.64 -11.99
CA VAL A 227 -1.13 20.39 -13.35
C VAL A 227 -2.17 20.71 -14.41
N MET A 228 -3.47 20.55 -14.12
CA MET A 228 -4.54 20.83 -15.05
C MET A 228 -4.75 22.35 -15.29
N GLN A 229 -4.18 23.22 -14.45
CA GLN A 229 -4.23 24.68 -14.66
C GLN A 229 -3.27 25.15 -15.77
N SER A 230 -2.14 24.42 -15.93
CA SER A 230 -1.19 24.67 -17.03
C SER A 230 -0.65 23.35 -17.58
N PRO A 231 -1.49 22.58 -18.31
CA PRO A 231 -1.17 21.20 -18.67
C PRO A 231 -0.08 21.14 -19.75
N ASN A 232 0.98 20.39 -19.49
CA ASN A 232 1.86 19.91 -20.53
C ASN A 232 1.35 18.52 -20.99
N PHE A 233 0.64 18.50 -22.12
CA PHE A 233 0.01 17.29 -22.63
C PHE A 233 1.01 16.20 -22.98
N ASP A 234 2.20 16.54 -23.45
CA ASP A 234 3.24 15.56 -23.79
C ASP A 234 3.72 14.82 -22.51
N LEU A 235 3.88 15.55 -21.41
CA LEU A 235 4.23 14.95 -20.12
C LEU A 235 3.10 14.12 -19.54
N ILE A 236 1.85 14.56 -19.67
CA ILE A 236 0.68 13.78 -19.24
C ILE A 236 0.63 12.47 -20.00
N ILE A 237 0.70 12.50 -21.33
CA ILE A 237 0.66 11.30 -22.17
C ILE A 237 1.83 10.37 -21.83
N THR A 238 3.03 10.91 -21.69
CA THR A 238 4.23 10.13 -21.37
C THR A 238 4.11 9.47 -19.98
N SER A 239 3.59 10.20 -18.99
CA SER A 239 3.35 9.67 -17.64
C SER A 239 2.29 8.57 -17.64
N VAL A 240 1.21 8.75 -18.40
CA VAL A 240 0.18 7.73 -18.58
C VAL A 240 0.77 6.49 -19.24
N ILE A 241 1.52 6.62 -20.33
CA ILE A 241 2.15 5.49 -21.03
C ILE A 241 3.12 4.74 -20.11
N ALA A 242 3.88 5.45 -19.28
CA ALA A 242 4.84 4.84 -18.36
C ALA A 242 4.16 4.05 -17.23
N ILE A 243 3.01 4.53 -16.73
CA ILE A 243 2.33 3.94 -15.56
C ILE A 243 1.23 2.96 -15.95
N PHE A 244 0.53 3.18 -17.07
CA PHE A 244 -0.62 2.37 -17.49
C PHE A 244 -0.37 0.86 -17.54
N PRO A 245 0.78 0.35 -18.05
CA PRO A 245 1.05 -1.09 -18.04
C PRO A 245 1.12 -1.69 -16.63
N ILE A 246 1.50 -0.90 -15.63
CA ILE A 246 1.63 -1.35 -14.24
C ILE A 246 0.26 -1.70 -13.66
N ALA A 247 -0.81 -1.06 -14.13
CA ALA A 247 -2.16 -1.36 -13.68
C ALA A 247 -2.59 -2.82 -13.99
N PHE A 248 -2.03 -3.46 -15.01
CA PHE A 248 -2.26 -4.89 -15.23
C PHE A 248 -1.67 -5.74 -14.11
N ALA A 249 -0.49 -5.36 -13.59
CA ALA A 249 0.13 -6.05 -12.47
C ALA A 249 -0.71 -5.90 -11.21
N THR A 250 -1.21 -4.70 -10.91
CA THR A 250 -2.08 -4.47 -9.74
C THR A 250 -3.44 -5.15 -9.88
N ILE A 251 -4.01 -5.22 -11.07
CA ILE A 251 -5.23 -6.00 -11.32
C ILE A 251 -5.00 -7.48 -11.03
N MET A 252 -3.86 -8.04 -11.47
CA MET A 252 -3.52 -9.44 -11.19
C MET A 252 -3.30 -9.70 -9.69
N GLU A 253 -2.63 -8.76 -9.00
CA GLU A 253 -2.45 -8.78 -7.55
C GLU A 253 -3.82 -8.81 -6.84
N HIS A 254 -4.71 -7.88 -7.15
CA HIS A 254 -6.05 -7.82 -6.56
C HIS A 254 -6.91 -9.05 -6.87
N ILE A 255 -6.80 -9.62 -8.06
CA ILE A 255 -7.49 -10.87 -8.39
C ILE A 255 -6.94 -12.01 -7.53
N GLY A 256 -5.62 -12.08 -7.35
CA GLY A 256 -4.97 -13.07 -6.49
C GLY A 256 -5.45 -12.95 -5.04
N ASP A 257 -5.48 -11.75 -4.50
CA ASP A 257 -5.95 -11.45 -3.14
C ASP A 257 -7.42 -11.83 -2.96
N MET A 258 -8.28 -11.47 -3.93
CA MET A 258 -9.70 -11.83 -3.89
C MET A 258 -9.96 -13.33 -3.98
N CYS A 259 -9.07 -14.08 -4.63
CA CYS A 259 -9.16 -15.55 -4.66
C CYS A 259 -8.65 -16.20 -3.36
N ALA A 260 -7.88 -15.48 -2.55
CA ALA A 260 -7.33 -15.96 -1.29
C ALA A 260 -8.26 -15.70 -0.09
N ILE A 261 -9.22 -14.78 -0.21
CA ILE A 261 -10.24 -14.43 0.79
C ILE A 261 -11.46 -15.35 0.63
#